data_9fa426cbd083753e42fd3c6db28f6d68
#
_entry.id   9fa426cbd083753e42fd3c6db28f6d68
#
_cell.length_a   1.000
_cell.length_b   1.000
_cell.length_c   1.000
_cell.angle_alpha   90.00
_cell.angle_beta   90.00
_cell.angle_gamma   90.00
#
_symmetry.space_group_name_H-M   'P 1'
#
loop_
_entity.id
_entity.type
_entity.pdbx_description
1 polymer ?
#
loop_
_entity_poly.entity_id
_entity_poly.type
_entity_poly.pdbx_seq_one_letter_code
_entity_poly.pdbx_strand_id
1 'polypeptide(L)'
;GGSPVIWEDTLIVPLEQDTAGTVIGIDSKTGKKRWSLERNGVEKAAYSTPLVLTGRESSPQIICTSNAHGIYAIDPRNGDVLWENKCFPRRTVASPIQAGGLLIGTCGNGGGDNLLVALKPPTTRNSSGEIVYEIPRSTAPYVPTPLFSNGRLYLWGDKGVVTCLNAASGAILWKGRIGGNFSSSPIRIGDKILNISSDGEMVTLVDGEEFQILGRRKVDEECRATPAVAEGFLVVRTQSRLFCLKISKL
;
A
#
# COMPACT_ATOMS: atom_id res chain seq x y z
N GLY A 1 -3.17 7.92 10.96
CA GLY A 1 -2.88 6.60 11.42
C GLY A 1 -3.13 5.52 10.41
N GLY A 2 -2.32 4.48 10.46
CA GLY A 2 -2.53 3.26 9.70
C GLY A 2 -3.78 2.50 10.17
N SER A 3 -4.31 1.64 9.33
CA SER A 3 -5.39 0.73 9.72
C SER A 3 -4.82 -0.53 10.37
N PRO A 4 -5.52 -1.14 11.32
CA PRO A 4 -5.13 -2.44 11.83
C PRO A 4 -5.39 -3.54 10.79
N VAL A 5 -4.73 -4.69 10.95
CA VAL A 5 -5.00 -5.90 10.18
C VAL A 5 -5.31 -7.07 11.11
N ILE A 6 -6.01 -8.05 10.61
CA ILE A 6 -6.34 -9.26 11.36
C ILE A 6 -5.64 -10.46 10.74
N TRP A 7 -5.04 -11.28 11.60
CA TRP A 7 -4.54 -12.60 11.26
C TRP A 7 -5.11 -13.61 12.25
N GLU A 8 -5.90 -14.55 11.76
CA GLU A 8 -6.69 -15.46 12.60
C GLU A 8 -7.50 -14.68 13.66
N ASP A 9 -7.26 -14.93 14.95
CA ASP A 9 -7.89 -14.24 16.06
C ASP A 9 -7.03 -13.10 16.66
N THR A 10 -5.98 -12.66 15.95
CA THR A 10 -5.10 -11.58 16.43
C THR A 10 -5.30 -10.32 15.59
N LEU A 11 -5.76 -9.25 16.21
CA LEU A 11 -5.77 -7.91 15.65
C LEU A 11 -4.39 -7.27 15.85
N ILE A 12 -3.73 -6.90 14.77
CA ILE A 12 -2.40 -6.29 14.79
C ILE A 12 -2.55 -4.79 14.53
N VAL A 13 -2.07 -3.99 15.48
CA VAL A 13 -2.20 -2.52 15.47
C VAL A 13 -0.82 -1.89 15.47
N PRO A 14 -0.36 -1.30 14.36
CA PRO A 14 0.86 -0.51 14.33
C PRO A 14 0.60 0.89 14.92
N LEU A 15 1.44 1.30 15.84
CA LEU A 15 1.39 2.61 16.50
C LEU A 15 2.79 3.26 16.44
N GLU A 16 3.39 3.30 15.27
CA GLU A 16 4.69 3.94 15.06
C GLU A 16 4.50 5.43 14.84
N GLN A 17 4.70 6.19 15.91
CA GLN A 17 4.54 7.65 15.95
C GLN A 17 5.90 8.35 16.03
N ASP A 18 5.90 9.68 15.88
CA ASP A 18 7.10 10.48 16.11
C ASP A 18 7.56 10.25 17.57
N THR A 19 8.80 9.89 17.76
CA THR A 19 9.48 9.62 19.05
C THR A 19 9.26 8.24 19.68
N ALA A 20 8.12 7.59 19.55
CA ALA A 20 7.87 6.27 20.11
C ALA A 20 7.09 5.40 19.15
N GLY A 21 7.48 4.15 19.01
CA GLY A 21 6.82 3.19 18.15
C GLY A 21 6.49 1.90 18.90
N THR A 22 5.32 1.35 18.61
CA THR A 22 4.89 0.06 19.14
C THR A 22 4.02 -0.64 18.11
N VAL A 23 4.15 -1.95 17.97
CA VAL A 23 3.17 -2.81 17.29
C VAL A 23 2.55 -3.72 18.34
N ILE A 24 1.22 -3.79 18.35
CA ILE A 24 0.48 -4.51 19.39
C ILE A 24 -0.35 -5.61 18.74
N GLY A 25 -0.29 -6.83 19.29
CA GLY A 25 -1.21 -7.92 18.99
C GLY A 25 -2.28 -8.02 20.05
N ILE A 26 -3.55 -7.98 19.64
CA ILE A 26 -4.73 -7.98 20.50
C ILE A 26 -5.59 -9.18 20.14
N ASP A 27 -6.07 -9.91 21.13
CA ASP A 27 -7.09 -10.94 20.95
C ASP A 27 -8.38 -10.30 20.45
N SER A 28 -8.83 -10.64 19.24
CA SER A 28 -9.97 -9.99 18.59
C SER A 28 -11.31 -10.28 19.26
N LYS A 29 -11.41 -11.34 20.07
CA LYS A 29 -12.64 -11.74 20.77
C LYS A 29 -12.75 -11.09 22.14
N THR A 30 -11.60 -10.97 22.84
CA THR A 30 -11.59 -10.52 24.25
C THR A 30 -11.07 -9.10 24.43
N GLY A 31 -10.40 -8.53 23.40
CA GLY A 31 -9.72 -7.24 23.49
C GLY A 31 -8.46 -7.24 24.33
N LYS A 32 -8.01 -8.40 24.84
CA LYS A 32 -6.82 -8.49 25.66
C LYS A 32 -5.54 -8.46 24.80
N LYS A 33 -4.54 -7.74 25.28
CA LYS A 33 -3.22 -7.71 24.65
C LYS A 33 -2.57 -9.11 24.73
N ARG A 34 -2.17 -9.66 23.58
CA ARG A 34 -1.41 -10.91 23.46
C ARG A 34 0.09 -10.66 23.53
N TRP A 35 0.57 -9.65 22.82
CA TRP A 35 1.98 -9.27 22.76
C TRP A 35 2.13 -7.78 22.42
N SER A 36 3.31 -7.26 22.62
CA SER A 36 3.69 -5.87 22.28
C SER A 36 5.14 -5.86 21.86
N LEU A 37 5.42 -5.27 20.71
CA LEU A 37 6.76 -5.07 20.16
C LEU A 37 7.08 -3.57 20.22
N GLU A 38 8.12 -3.18 20.95
CA GLU A 38 8.64 -1.81 20.92
C GLU A 38 9.41 -1.55 19.63
N ARG A 39 9.13 -0.40 18.98
CA ARG A 39 9.78 0.05 17.75
C ARG A 39 10.32 1.46 17.96
N ASN A 40 11.44 1.56 18.66
CA ASN A 40 12.09 2.83 18.98
C ASN A 40 12.87 3.40 17.78
N GLY A 41 13.23 4.69 17.83
CA GLY A 41 14.00 5.37 16.79
C GLY A 41 13.16 5.89 15.62
N VAL A 42 11.83 5.87 15.72
CA VAL A 42 10.94 6.44 14.72
C VAL A 42 10.99 7.97 14.80
N GLU A 43 11.56 8.61 13.79
CA GLU A 43 11.62 10.10 13.69
C GLU A 43 10.38 10.67 13.04
N LYS A 44 9.69 9.89 12.22
CA LYS A 44 8.50 10.27 11.45
C LYS A 44 7.45 9.20 11.54
N ALA A 45 6.24 9.54 11.95
CA ALA A 45 5.12 8.62 12.06
C ALA A 45 4.87 7.83 10.77
N ALA A 46 4.62 6.52 10.92
CA ALA A 46 4.19 5.65 9.83
C ALA A 46 2.66 5.56 9.80
N TYR A 47 2.08 5.65 8.60
CA TYR A 47 0.63 5.62 8.37
C TYR A 47 0.18 4.43 7.52
N SER A 48 1.12 3.58 7.12
CA SER A 48 0.85 2.40 6.29
C SER A 48 0.03 1.35 7.04
N THR A 49 -0.88 0.70 6.33
CA THR A 49 -1.56 -0.49 6.82
C THR A 49 -0.66 -1.70 6.57
N PRO A 50 -0.40 -2.55 7.56
CA PRO A 50 0.42 -3.75 7.37
C PRO A 50 -0.16 -4.71 6.34
N LEU A 51 0.70 -5.50 5.71
CA LEU A 51 0.31 -6.59 4.81
C LEU A 51 0.43 -7.93 5.54
N VAL A 52 -0.64 -8.73 5.50
CA VAL A 52 -0.61 -10.12 6.00
C VAL A 52 -0.13 -11.02 4.87
N LEU A 53 1.00 -11.67 5.06
CA LEU A 53 1.51 -12.71 4.16
C LEU A 53 1.28 -14.09 4.77
N THR A 54 0.53 -14.91 4.06
CA THR A 54 0.31 -16.33 4.39
C THR A 54 0.67 -17.16 3.17
N GLY A 55 1.72 -17.97 3.27
CA GLY A 55 2.11 -18.93 2.23
C GLY A 55 1.70 -20.35 2.61
N ARG A 56 1.52 -21.23 1.62
CA ARG A 56 1.21 -22.66 1.88
C ARG A 56 2.37 -23.38 2.59
N GLU A 57 3.60 -22.94 2.36
CA GLU A 57 4.82 -23.59 2.88
C GLU A 57 5.68 -22.68 3.76
N SER A 58 5.27 -21.41 3.96
CA SER A 58 6.01 -20.43 4.77
C SER A 58 5.23 -20.07 6.03
N SER A 59 5.95 -19.82 7.12
CA SER A 59 5.35 -19.24 8.33
C SER A 59 4.68 -17.90 8.01
N PRO A 60 3.53 -17.58 8.62
CA PRO A 60 2.84 -16.32 8.42
C PRO A 60 3.72 -15.15 8.85
N GLN A 61 3.63 -14.05 8.12
CA GLN A 61 4.37 -12.82 8.38
C GLN A 61 3.46 -11.61 8.27
N ILE A 62 3.65 -10.64 9.13
CA ILE A 62 3.06 -9.31 9.02
C ILE A 62 4.14 -8.37 8.52
N ILE A 63 3.95 -7.82 7.34
CA ILE A 63 4.89 -6.87 6.74
C ILE A 63 4.46 -5.45 7.12
N CYS A 64 5.35 -4.75 7.77
CA CYS A 64 5.19 -3.36 8.18
C CYS A 64 6.23 -2.48 7.49
N THR A 65 5.98 -1.17 7.47
CA THR A 65 6.91 -0.18 6.93
C THR A 65 7.01 1.04 7.84
N SER A 66 8.23 1.51 8.08
CA SER A 66 8.49 2.78 8.78
C SER A 66 9.82 3.41 8.35
N ASN A 67 10.04 4.67 8.68
CA ASN A 67 11.31 5.32 8.36
C ASN A 67 12.48 4.77 9.17
N ALA A 68 12.26 4.34 10.40
CA ALA A 68 13.33 3.82 11.26
C ALA A 68 13.73 2.39 10.90
N HIS A 69 12.80 1.60 10.42
CA HIS A 69 12.97 0.16 10.24
C HIS A 69 12.84 -0.29 8.78
N GLY A 70 12.49 0.63 7.87
CA GLY A 70 12.30 0.34 6.46
C GLY A 70 11.13 -0.62 6.22
N ILE A 71 11.37 -1.70 5.49
CA ILE A 71 10.43 -2.82 5.33
C ILE A 71 10.85 -3.92 6.30
N TYR A 72 9.93 -4.38 7.13
CA TYR A 72 10.23 -5.41 8.12
C TYR A 72 9.06 -6.39 8.30
N ALA A 73 9.37 -7.57 8.77
CA ALA A 73 8.40 -8.63 9.06
C ALA A 73 8.39 -9.01 10.53
N ILE A 74 7.20 -9.26 11.05
CA ILE A 74 6.97 -9.79 12.38
C ILE A 74 6.17 -11.09 12.34
N ASP A 75 6.40 -11.96 13.32
CA ASP A 75 5.59 -13.15 13.54
C ASP A 75 4.27 -12.73 14.20
N PRO A 76 3.11 -12.97 13.58
CA PRO A 76 1.82 -12.55 14.14
C PRO A 76 1.44 -13.26 15.45
N ARG A 77 2.08 -14.38 15.77
CA ARG A 77 1.78 -15.19 16.96
C ARG A 77 2.32 -14.58 18.25
N ASN A 78 3.50 -13.95 18.18
CA ASN A 78 4.24 -13.48 19.36
C ASN A 78 4.85 -12.09 19.22
N GLY A 79 4.81 -11.48 18.01
CA GLY A 79 5.37 -10.16 17.73
C GLY A 79 6.89 -10.15 17.50
N ASP A 80 7.56 -11.31 17.41
CA ASP A 80 9.00 -11.36 17.14
C ASP A 80 9.33 -10.76 15.77
N VAL A 81 10.39 -9.95 15.70
CA VAL A 81 10.93 -9.48 14.43
C VAL A 81 11.60 -10.67 13.71
N LEU A 82 11.13 -10.96 12.51
CA LEU A 82 11.68 -12.01 11.67
C LEU A 82 12.89 -11.53 10.86
N TRP A 83 12.75 -10.34 10.28
CA TRP A 83 13.78 -9.66 9.51
C TRP A 83 13.42 -8.18 9.31
N GLU A 84 14.41 -7.36 8.99
CA GLU A 84 14.20 -5.95 8.62
C GLU A 84 15.22 -5.49 7.57
N ASN A 85 14.79 -4.52 6.73
CA ASN A 85 15.66 -3.82 5.78
C ASN A 85 15.40 -2.31 5.89
N LYS A 86 16.37 -1.57 6.43
CA LYS A 86 16.30 -0.12 6.73
C LYS A 86 16.42 0.75 5.47
N CYS A 87 15.60 0.49 4.47
CA CYS A 87 15.66 1.16 3.16
C CYS A 87 14.98 2.53 3.08
N PHE A 88 14.27 2.99 4.12
CA PHE A 88 13.46 4.21 4.01
C PHE A 88 14.02 5.40 4.77
N PRO A 89 14.50 6.46 4.07
CA PRO A 89 14.97 7.68 4.70
C PRO A 89 13.84 8.67 5.04
N ARG A 90 12.57 8.33 4.73
CA ARG A 90 11.42 9.22 4.86
C ARG A 90 10.20 8.49 5.44
N ARG A 91 9.13 9.27 5.74
CA ARG A 91 7.85 8.78 6.24
C ARG A 91 7.21 7.79 5.28
N THR A 92 6.56 6.74 5.81
CA THR A 92 5.76 5.80 5.04
C THR A 92 4.27 6.12 5.19
N VAL A 93 3.55 6.19 4.08
CA VAL A 93 2.10 6.46 4.04
C VAL A 93 1.39 5.35 3.27
N ALA A 94 1.82 5.07 2.04
CA ALA A 94 1.30 3.97 1.26
C ALA A 94 1.59 2.62 1.94
N SER A 95 0.66 1.69 1.83
CA SER A 95 0.78 0.35 2.40
C SER A 95 1.75 -0.52 1.60
N PRO A 96 2.49 -1.43 2.24
CA PRO A 96 3.28 -2.42 1.51
C PRO A 96 2.36 -3.38 0.76
N ILE A 97 2.81 -3.83 -0.41
CA ILE A 97 2.11 -4.83 -1.22
C ILE A 97 3.07 -5.94 -1.66
N GLN A 98 2.52 -7.09 -2.00
CA GLN A 98 3.26 -8.16 -2.66
C GLN A 98 3.05 -8.08 -4.17
N ALA A 99 4.12 -8.16 -4.95
CA ALA A 99 4.11 -8.10 -6.40
C ALA A 99 5.10 -9.11 -6.99
N GLY A 100 4.60 -10.25 -7.50
CA GLY A 100 5.43 -11.24 -8.19
C GLY A 100 6.59 -11.81 -7.36
N GLY A 101 6.39 -12.03 -6.06
CA GLY A 101 7.43 -12.53 -5.14
C GLY A 101 8.29 -11.43 -4.49
N LEU A 102 8.10 -10.17 -4.90
CA LEU A 102 8.72 -9.01 -4.27
C LEU A 102 7.75 -8.32 -3.30
N LEU A 103 8.31 -7.67 -2.30
CA LEU A 103 7.61 -6.71 -1.45
C LEU A 103 7.88 -5.30 -1.98
N ILE A 104 6.81 -4.55 -2.19
CA ILE A 104 6.89 -3.17 -2.64
C ILE A 104 6.50 -2.26 -1.48
N GLY A 105 7.36 -1.32 -1.15
CA GLY A 105 7.06 -0.30 -0.18
C GLY A 105 7.47 1.08 -0.69
N THR A 106 6.86 2.13 -0.15
CA THR A 106 7.18 3.51 -0.53
C THR A 106 7.40 4.38 0.70
N CYS A 107 8.23 5.39 0.54
CA CYS A 107 8.37 6.47 1.51
C CYS A 107 8.40 7.82 0.79
N GLY A 108 8.17 8.91 1.55
CA GLY A 108 8.20 10.26 1.00
C GLY A 108 7.91 11.34 2.04
N ASN A 109 7.79 12.58 1.57
CA ASN A 109 7.48 13.73 2.43
C ASN A 109 6.46 14.72 1.83
N GLY A 110 5.84 14.35 0.69
CA GLY A 110 4.95 15.25 -0.06
C GLY A 110 5.66 16.37 -0.83
N GLY A 111 6.94 16.56 -0.62
CA GLY A 111 7.80 17.57 -1.29
C GLY A 111 8.59 17.02 -2.47
N GLY A 112 8.36 15.75 -2.86
CA GLY A 112 9.00 15.15 -4.03
C GLY A 112 10.24 14.29 -3.75
N ASP A 113 10.55 14.00 -2.50
CA ASP A 113 11.62 13.05 -2.11
C ASP A 113 11.05 11.64 -1.91
N ASN A 114 10.16 11.21 -2.81
CA ASN A 114 9.55 9.89 -2.73
C ASN A 114 10.52 8.83 -3.24
N LEU A 115 10.44 7.65 -2.66
CA LEU A 115 11.21 6.47 -3.05
C LEU A 115 10.29 5.25 -2.99
N LEU A 116 10.33 4.41 -4.00
CA LEU A 116 9.77 3.08 -3.98
C LEU A 116 10.91 2.07 -3.98
N VAL A 117 10.81 1.09 -3.11
CA VAL A 117 11.75 -0.03 -3.01
C VAL A 117 11.02 -1.31 -3.33
N ALA A 118 11.59 -2.12 -4.22
CA ALA A 118 11.20 -3.49 -4.47
C ALA A 118 12.21 -4.43 -3.81
N LEU A 119 11.76 -5.14 -2.79
CA LEU A 119 12.58 -6.01 -1.96
C LEU A 119 12.20 -7.47 -2.18
N LYS A 120 13.18 -8.30 -2.44
CA LYS A 120 13.04 -9.76 -2.35
C LYS A 120 13.19 -10.16 -0.87
N PRO A 121 12.12 -10.67 -0.25
CA PRO A 121 12.18 -11.02 1.17
C PRO A 121 13.20 -12.13 1.41
N PRO A 122 13.87 -12.14 2.57
CA PRO A 122 14.82 -13.18 2.89
C PRO A 122 14.11 -14.50 3.19
N THR A 123 14.82 -15.59 2.98
CA THR A 123 14.37 -16.95 3.33
C THR A 123 14.76 -17.36 4.74
N THR A 124 15.68 -16.62 5.37
CA THR A 124 16.20 -16.91 6.71
C THR A 124 15.90 -15.75 7.67
N ARG A 125 15.71 -16.07 8.94
CA ARG A 125 15.56 -15.07 10.01
C ARG A 125 16.83 -14.22 10.14
N ASN A 126 16.68 -12.98 10.63
CA ASN A 126 17.78 -12.03 10.91
C ASN A 126 18.63 -11.63 9.69
N SER A 127 18.09 -11.79 8.49
CA SER A 127 18.68 -11.23 7.27
C SER A 127 17.84 -10.05 6.76
N SER A 128 18.42 -9.23 5.87
CA SER A 128 17.76 -7.98 5.43
C SER A 128 17.00 -8.11 4.10
N GLY A 129 17.10 -9.27 3.44
CA GLY A 129 16.60 -9.41 2.06
C GLY A 129 17.46 -8.64 1.05
N GLU A 130 17.02 -8.64 -0.20
CA GLU A 130 17.75 -8.05 -1.33
C GLU A 130 16.89 -6.97 -2.00
N ILE A 131 17.41 -5.75 -2.12
CA ILE A 131 16.79 -4.70 -2.93
C ILE A 131 17.03 -5.03 -4.40
N VAL A 132 15.95 -5.33 -5.13
CA VAL A 132 16.01 -5.71 -6.54
C VAL A 132 16.06 -4.47 -7.43
N TYR A 133 15.24 -3.46 -7.11
CA TYR A 133 15.26 -2.16 -7.75
C TYR A 133 14.65 -1.07 -6.87
N GLU A 134 14.97 0.17 -7.22
CA GLU A 134 14.43 1.37 -6.63
C GLU A 134 13.84 2.29 -7.71
N ILE A 135 12.72 2.94 -7.41
CA ILE A 135 12.10 3.94 -8.28
C ILE A 135 12.17 5.30 -7.58
N PRO A 136 12.86 6.28 -8.19
CA PRO A 136 13.10 7.56 -7.55
C PRO A 136 11.88 8.48 -7.56
N ARG A 137 11.98 9.56 -6.83
CA ARG A 137 11.01 10.59 -6.47
C ARG A 137 10.07 11.08 -7.58
N SER A 138 10.51 11.18 -8.82
CA SER A 138 9.67 11.70 -9.91
C SER A 138 8.58 10.73 -10.38
N THR A 139 8.64 9.49 -9.93
CA THR A 139 7.77 8.40 -10.37
C THR A 139 7.11 7.69 -9.20
N ALA A 140 7.79 7.57 -8.05
CA ALA A 140 7.25 6.93 -6.86
C ALA A 140 6.08 7.75 -6.26
N PRO A 141 4.92 7.14 -5.95
CA PRO A 141 3.84 7.79 -5.22
C PRO A 141 4.21 7.98 -3.75
N TYR A 142 3.59 8.96 -3.09
CA TYR A 142 3.71 9.15 -1.66
C TYR A 142 2.52 8.58 -0.90
N VAL A 143 1.30 9.03 -1.23
CA VAL A 143 0.07 8.61 -0.54
C VAL A 143 -0.59 7.41 -1.19
N PRO A 144 -0.86 7.38 -2.52
CA PRO A 144 -1.52 6.23 -3.11
C PRO A 144 -0.68 4.96 -3.03
N THR A 145 -1.27 3.89 -2.53
CA THR A 145 -0.65 2.55 -2.54
C THR A 145 -0.54 2.04 -3.98
N PRO A 146 0.62 1.52 -4.42
CA PRO A 146 0.75 0.89 -5.73
C PRO A 146 -0.19 -0.30 -5.92
N LEU A 147 -0.57 -0.57 -7.16
CA LEU A 147 -1.42 -1.70 -7.51
C LEU A 147 -0.64 -2.71 -8.36
N PHE A 148 -0.60 -3.97 -7.94
CA PHE A 148 -0.05 -5.06 -8.74
C PHE A 148 -1.15 -5.82 -9.49
N SER A 149 -0.95 -6.01 -10.80
CA SER A 149 -1.84 -6.80 -11.64
C SER A 149 -1.10 -7.39 -12.84
N ASN A 150 -1.27 -8.69 -13.08
CA ASN A 150 -0.78 -9.39 -14.28
C ASN A 150 0.70 -9.10 -14.62
N GLY A 151 1.59 -9.14 -13.61
CA GLY A 151 3.02 -8.86 -13.77
C GLY A 151 3.37 -7.37 -13.92
N ARG A 152 2.39 -6.49 -13.88
CA ARG A 152 2.54 -5.03 -13.95
C ARG A 152 2.33 -4.38 -12.59
N LEU A 153 3.09 -3.32 -12.33
CA LEU A 153 2.98 -2.47 -11.15
C LEU A 153 2.53 -1.08 -11.58
N TYR A 154 1.37 -0.67 -11.11
CA TYR A 154 0.80 0.65 -11.42
C TYR A 154 1.08 1.62 -10.28
N LEU A 155 1.87 2.63 -10.56
CA LEU A 155 2.18 3.72 -9.66
C LEU A 155 1.28 4.91 -9.97
N TRP A 156 0.29 5.14 -9.14
CA TRP A 156 -0.62 6.26 -9.28
C TRP A 156 -0.07 7.45 -8.48
N GLY A 157 0.57 8.38 -9.16
CA GLY A 157 1.21 9.51 -8.51
C GLY A 157 0.21 10.51 -7.92
N ASP A 158 0.58 11.13 -6.81
CA ASP A 158 -0.23 12.11 -6.07
C ASP A 158 -0.73 13.29 -6.93
N LYS A 159 -0.04 13.60 -8.02
CA LYS A 159 -0.35 14.68 -8.98
C LYS A 159 -0.94 14.20 -10.31
N GLY A 160 -1.52 13.00 -10.31
CA GLY A 160 -2.22 12.45 -11.46
C GLY A 160 -1.33 12.09 -12.66
N VAL A 161 -0.14 11.62 -12.40
CA VAL A 161 0.69 10.90 -13.37
C VAL A 161 0.67 9.43 -12.99
N VAL A 162 0.29 8.57 -13.91
CA VAL A 162 0.32 7.12 -13.73
C VAL A 162 1.51 6.55 -14.48
N THR A 163 2.28 5.71 -13.82
CA THR A 163 3.39 4.97 -14.42
C THR A 163 3.13 3.48 -14.25
N CYS A 164 3.20 2.74 -15.33
CA CYS A 164 3.15 1.28 -15.33
C CYS A 164 4.55 0.72 -15.51
N LEU A 165 4.91 -0.21 -14.64
CA LEU A 165 6.21 -0.89 -14.64
C LEU A 165 6.01 -2.38 -14.85
N ASN A 166 7.03 -3.03 -15.41
CA ASN A 166 7.23 -4.46 -15.19
C ASN A 166 7.57 -4.68 -13.72
N ALA A 167 6.76 -5.44 -13.00
CA ALA A 167 6.89 -5.58 -11.55
C ALA A 167 8.17 -6.33 -11.11
N ALA A 168 8.73 -7.20 -11.97
CA ALA A 168 9.91 -7.97 -11.63
C ALA A 168 11.21 -7.16 -11.81
N SER A 169 11.26 -6.25 -12.79
CA SER A 169 12.47 -5.50 -13.16
C SER A 169 12.43 -4.01 -12.83
N GLY A 170 11.25 -3.44 -12.55
CA GLY A 170 11.09 -2.01 -12.40
C GLY A 170 11.16 -1.20 -13.72
N ALA A 171 11.29 -1.88 -14.87
CA ALA A 171 11.31 -1.21 -16.18
C ALA A 171 9.98 -0.54 -16.49
N ILE A 172 10.04 0.72 -16.90
CA ILE A 172 8.84 1.49 -17.27
C ILE A 172 8.29 0.92 -18.59
N LEU A 173 7.02 0.49 -18.58
CA LEU A 173 6.29 0.07 -19.77
C LEU A 173 5.62 1.28 -20.44
N TRP A 174 4.95 2.10 -19.63
CA TRP A 174 4.36 3.34 -20.09
C TRP A 174 4.18 4.36 -18.95
N LYS A 175 3.96 5.61 -19.33
CA LYS A 175 3.63 6.71 -18.44
C LYS A 175 2.55 7.58 -19.07
N GLY A 176 1.52 7.92 -18.31
CA GLY A 176 0.41 8.73 -18.77
C GLY A 176 -0.01 9.78 -17.76
N ARG A 177 -0.48 10.93 -18.26
CA ARG A 177 -0.99 12.02 -17.42
C ARG A 177 -2.51 12.02 -17.45
N ILE A 178 -3.12 11.90 -16.28
CA ILE A 178 -4.56 12.00 -16.08
C ILE A 178 -4.98 13.33 -15.46
N GLY A 179 -4.05 14.02 -14.77
CA GLY A 179 -4.33 15.26 -14.03
C GLY A 179 -4.98 14.98 -12.66
N GLY A 180 -5.32 16.05 -11.95
CA GLY A 180 -5.90 15.98 -10.61
C GLY A 180 -4.90 15.68 -9.49
N ASN A 181 -5.40 15.64 -8.25
CA ASN A 181 -4.65 15.23 -7.07
C ASN A 181 -5.29 13.97 -6.48
N PHE A 182 -4.47 13.05 -5.97
CA PHE A 182 -4.95 11.76 -5.47
C PHE A 182 -4.38 11.48 -4.09
N SER A 183 -5.28 11.13 -3.16
CA SER A 183 -4.95 10.53 -1.86
C SER A 183 -5.46 9.09 -1.77
N SER A 184 -6.43 8.73 -2.60
CA SER A 184 -6.96 7.38 -2.73
C SER A 184 -6.02 6.48 -3.52
N SER A 185 -6.04 5.20 -3.26
CA SER A 185 -5.27 4.19 -3.99
C SER A 185 -6.08 3.61 -5.15
N PRO A 186 -5.44 3.22 -6.27
CA PRO A 186 -6.12 2.54 -7.35
C PRO A 186 -6.60 1.15 -6.92
N ILE A 187 -7.74 0.73 -7.46
CA ILE A 187 -8.28 -0.62 -7.32
C ILE A 187 -8.48 -1.25 -8.70
N ARG A 188 -8.43 -2.59 -8.74
CA ARG A 188 -8.72 -3.35 -9.96
C ARG A 188 -10.13 -3.94 -9.90
N ILE A 189 -10.88 -3.80 -11.00
CA ILE A 189 -12.19 -4.40 -11.20
C ILE A 189 -12.21 -5.06 -12.58
N GLY A 190 -12.16 -6.38 -12.63
CA GLY A 190 -12.03 -7.12 -13.90
C GLY A 190 -10.71 -6.78 -14.61
N ASP A 191 -10.80 -6.26 -15.82
CA ASP A 191 -9.69 -5.78 -16.66
C ASP A 191 -9.46 -4.26 -16.59
N LYS A 192 -10.04 -3.61 -15.59
CA LYS A 192 -10.02 -2.16 -15.43
C LYS A 192 -9.36 -1.75 -14.12
N ILE A 193 -8.66 -0.61 -14.16
CA ILE A 193 -8.09 0.04 -12.98
C ILE A 193 -8.83 1.35 -12.75
N LEU A 194 -9.35 1.53 -11.55
CA LEU A 194 -10.13 2.69 -11.16
C LEU A 194 -9.46 3.40 -9.99
N ASN A 195 -9.44 4.73 -10.05
CA ASN A 195 -9.11 5.57 -8.90
C ASN A 195 -9.99 6.82 -8.90
N ILE A 196 -10.03 7.53 -7.77
CA ILE A 196 -10.79 8.77 -7.60
C ILE A 196 -9.89 9.89 -7.12
N SER A 197 -9.98 11.06 -7.75
CA SER A 197 -9.22 12.24 -7.37
C SER A 197 -9.80 12.92 -6.12
N SER A 198 -9.02 13.82 -5.52
CA SER A 198 -9.45 14.57 -4.33
C SER A 198 -10.66 15.47 -4.57
N ASP A 199 -10.88 15.90 -5.80
CA ASP A 199 -12.05 16.68 -6.23
C ASP A 199 -13.20 15.82 -6.76
N GLY A 200 -13.15 14.50 -6.55
CA GLY A 200 -14.24 13.57 -6.82
C GLY A 200 -14.34 13.09 -8.26
N GLU A 201 -13.30 13.23 -9.08
CA GLU A 201 -13.30 12.64 -10.43
C GLU A 201 -12.81 11.18 -10.37
N MET A 202 -13.67 10.24 -10.70
CA MET A 202 -13.32 8.84 -10.94
C MET A 202 -12.71 8.69 -12.34
N VAL A 203 -11.53 8.10 -12.42
CA VAL A 203 -10.83 7.80 -13.67
C VAL A 203 -10.65 6.31 -13.79
N THR A 204 -11.03 5.76 -14.94
CA THR A 204 -10.89 4.32 -15.25
C THR A 204 -9.89 4.15 -16.39
N LEU A 205 -8.90 3.27 -16.17
CA LEU A 205 -7.89 2.87 -17.15
C LEU A 205 -8.07 1.40 -17.53
N VAL A 206 -7.52 1.00 -18.66
CA VAL A 206 -7.32 -0.41 -19.01
C VAL A 206 -6.20 -1.00 -18.14
N ASP A 207 -6.37 -2.22 -17.63
CA ASP A 207 -5.26 -3.03 -17.10
C ASP A 207 -4.49 -3.63 -18.28
N GLY A 208 -3.57 -2.88 -18.86
CA GLY A 208 -2.92 -3.22 -20.14
C GLY A 208 -1.49 -2.71 -20.28
N GLU A 209 -0.91 -3.06 -21.42
CA GLU A 209 0.47 -2.72 -21.80
C GLU A 209 0.62 -1.31 -22.35
N GLU A 210 -0.50 -0.61 -22.59
CA GLU A 210 -0.54 0.75 -23.08
C GLU A 210 -1.40 1.64 -22.18
N PHE A 211 -1.09 2.93 -22.16
CA PHE A 211 -1.89 3.93 -21.44
C PHE A 211 -3.19 4.21 -22.17
N GLN A 212 -4.30 3.76 -21.61
CA GLN A 212 -5.63 4.02 -22.17
C GLN A 212 -6.63 4.41 -21.09
N ILE A 213 -7.22 5.59 -21.22
CA ILE A 213 -8.33 6.04 -20.37
C ILE A 213 -9.64 5.53 -20.98
N LEU A 214 -10.40 4.74 -20.23
CA LEU A 214 -11.72 4.24 -20.62
C LEU A 214 -12.84 5.22 -20.34
N GLY A 215 -12.68 6.02 -19.29
CA GLY A 215 -13.70 6.97 -18.93
C GLY A 215 -13.39 7.79 -17.70
N ARG A 216 -14.21 8.85 -17.54
CA ARG A 216 -14.17 9.74 -16.37
C ARG A 216 -15.60 9.99 -15.90
N ARG A 217 -15.80 10.06 -14.58
CA ARG A 217 -17.08 10.39 -13.96
C ARG A 217 -16.83 11.23 -12.72
N LYS A 218 -17.65 12.23 -12.51
CA LYS A 218 -17.55 13.13 -11.36
C LYS A 218 -18.66 12.82 -10.36
N VAL A 219 -18.33 12.84 -9.06
CA VAL A 219 -19.26 12.64 -7.95
C VAL A 219 -19.57 13.93 -7.18
N ASP A 220 -19.17 15.09 -7.70
CA ASP A 220 -19.46 16.45 -7.22
C ASP A 220 -19.18 16.69 -5.73
N GLU A 221 -18.27 15.93 -5.14
CA GLU A 221 -17.80 16.10 -3.75
C GLU A 221 -16.32 15.69 -3.63
N GLU A 222 -15.62 16.27 -2.66
CA GLU A 222 -14.27 15.84 -2.30
C GLU A 222 -14.26 14.36 -1.88
N CYS A 223 -13.23 13.64 -2.33
CA CYS A 223 -13.00 12.25 -1.99
C CYS A 223 -11.52 12.00 -1.68
N ARG A 224 -11.24 11.37 -0.54
CA ARG A 224 -9.87 10.96 -0.15
C ARG A 224 -9.79 9.47 0.14
N ALA A 225 -10.93 8.81 0.22
CA ALA A 225 -11.01 7.40 0.52
C ALA A 225 -10.78 6.55 -0.74
N THR A 226 -10.01 5.48 -0.59
CA THR A 226 -9.92 4.44 -1.61
C THR A 226 -11.28 3.77 -1.80
N PRO A 227 -11.79 3.65 -3.04
CA PRO A 227 -13.02 2.90 -3.30
C PRO A 227 -12.89 1.43 -2.87
N ALA A 228 -13.99 0.81 -2.48
CA ALA A 228 -14.04 -0.61 -2.12
C ALA A 228 -14.98 -1.37 -3.06
N VAL A 229 -14.67 -2.64 -3.30
CA VAL A 229 -15.52 -3.54 -4.06
C VAL A 229 -15.88 -4.75 -3.21
N ALA A 230 -17.17 -5.00 -3.06
CA ALA A 230 -17.67 -6.15 -2.35
C ALA A 230 -19.01 -6.62 -2.98
N GLU A 231 -19.19 -7.93 -3.12
CA GLU A 231 -20.44 -8.57 -3.55
C GLU A 231 -21.08 -7.97 -4.81
N GLY A 232 -20.25 -7.55 -5.78
CA GLY A 232 -20.72 -6.94 -7.03
C GLY A 232 -21.11 -5.47 -6.92
N PHE A 233 -20.75 -4.81 -5.83
CA PHE A 233 -20.93 -3.37 -5.64
C PHE A 233 -19.60 -2.63 -5.53
N LEU A 234 -19.54 -1.45 -6.14
CA LEU A 234 -18.53 -0.44 -5.92
C LEU A 234 -19.02 0.53 -4.86
N VAL A 235 -18.28 0.64 -3.76
CA VAL A 235 -18.59 1.55 -2.66
C VAL A 235 -17.60 2.71 -2.69
N VAL A 236 -18.11 3.94 -2.79
CA VAL A 236 -17.32 5.17 -2.84
C VAL A 236 -17.77 6.07 -1.67
N ARG A 237 -16.82 6.44 -0.80
CA ARG A 237 -17.04 7.39 0.28
C ARG A 237 -16.50 8.76 -0.13
N THR A 238 -17.35 9.76 -0.13
CA THR A 238 -17.01 11.17 -0.28
C THR A 238 -17.03 11.88 1.08
N GLN A 239 -16.90 13.19 1.11
CA GLN A 239 -16.88 13.96 2.34
C GLN A 239 -18.17 13.77 3.17
N SER A 240 -19.34 13.81 2.53
CA SER A 240 -20.63 13.74 3.22
C SER A 240 -21.48 12.51 2.85
N ARG A 241 -21.11 11.73 1.81
CA ARG A 241 -21.94 10.65 1.26
C ARG A 241 -21.21 9.33 1.16
N LEU A 242 -21.99 8.26 1.15
CA LEU A 242 -21.57 6.90 0.78
C LEU A 242 -22.40 6.44 -0.40
N PHE A 243 -21.73 6.25 -1.54
CA PHE A 243 -22.34 5.71 -2.77
C PHE A 243 -22.14 4.20 -2.82
N CYS A 244 -23.20 3.48 -3.15
CA CYS A 244 -23.17 2.04 -3.40
C CYS A 244 -23.68 1.82 -4.83
N LEU A 245 -22.78 1.49 -5.75
CA LEU A 245 -23.06 1.37 -7.18
C LEU A 245 -22.97 -0.09 -7.58
N LYS A 246 -24.05 -0.64 -8.14
CA LYS A 246 -24.03 -2.01 -8.66
C LYS A 246 -23.09 -2.08 -9.88
N ILE A 247 -22.13 -3.00 -9.83
CA ILE A 247 -21.27 -3.30 -10.95
C ILE A 247 -22.09 -4.21 -11.89
N SER A 248 -22.69 -3.61 -12.94
CA SER A 248 -23.25 -4.39 -14.03
C SER A 248 -22.12 -5.12 -14.75
N LYS A 249 -22.30 -6.38 -15.17
CA LYS A 249 -21.29 -7.25 -15.81
C LYS A 249 -20.27 -6.44 -16.61
N LEU A 250 -19.04 -6.52 -16.13
CA LEU A 250 -17.85 -6.01 -16.81
C LEU A 250 -17.52 -6.90 -18.00
#